data_d007eb1d2db3f8bf678acd944c4ddfc0
#
_entry.id   d007eb1d2db3f8bf678acd944c4ddfc0
#
_cell.length_a   1.000
_cell.length_b   1.000
_cell.length_c   1.000
_cell.angle_alpha   90.00
_cell.angle_beta   90.00
_cell.angle_gamma   90.00
#
_symmetry.space_group_name_H-M   'P 1'
#
loop_
_entity.id
_entity.type
_entity.pdbx_description
1 polymer ?
#
loop_
_entity_poly.entity_id
_entity_poly.type
_entity_poly.pdbx_seq_one_letter_code
_entity_poly.pdbx_strand_id
1 'polypeptide(L)'
;MKLASKNIVEIHDINFKRAKIIRVVNFCTFLRYLQINLSTMIGIITKSTGLWYDVRTETGEVIPCRLRGIFRIDGNKNTNPAVVGDHVAFDIEKDNTGTITQIEKRKNYIDRKSTKLSKINHLIAANIDLAFLVVTLKEPRTSLGFIDRFLVACEGFRIPVCMLFNKMDIYTSKEIHLIDELSKLYQSIGYDVVKTSVLKNEGLHLIQEMMKDKVSLFSGHSGVGKSAIINATNPDLDLKVGEISKFHNKGKHTTTFAQMFSLAQGGFIIDTPGIKEFGLIQYSKEEIRDYFPEIRAYNNLCRFNNCCHVNEPDCAVKKAVEEGKISASRYLNYLAILEADDMKLADWQLL
;
A
#
# COMPACT_ATOMS: atom_id res chain seq x y z
N MET A 1 42.84 -7.33 27.93
CA MET A 1 43.65 -6.21 27.44
C MET A 1 45.10 -6.60 27.27
N LYS A 2 45.44 -7.65 26.51
CA LYS A 2 46.85 -8.12 26.24
C LYS A 2 47.00 -8.87 24.95
N LEU A 3 46.18 -8.60 23.90
CA LEU A 3 46.27 -9.26 22.59
C LEU A 3 46.31 -8.31 21.39
N ALA A 4 46.34 -6.99 21.62
CA ALA A 4 46.35 -5.99 20.55
C ALA A 4 47.74 -5.36 20.30
N SER A 5 48.81 -5.76 21.01
CA SER A 5 50.13 -5.11 20.94
C SER A 5 51.22 -5.94 20.22
N LYS A 6 50.90 -7.16 19.70
CA LYS A 6 51.90 -7.99 19.04
C LYS A 6 51.92 -7.91 17.51
N ASN A 7 50.92 -7.28 16.84
CA ASN A 7 50.86 -7.23 15.38
C ASN A 7 51.33 -5.91 14.77
N ILE A 8 51.98 -5.04 15.53
CA ILE A 8 52.46 -3.72 15.01
C ILE A 8 53.97 -3.68 14.73
N VAL A 9 54.74 -4.71 15.15
CA VAL A 9 56.19 -4.64 15.11
C VAL A 9 56.85 -5.37 13.89
N GLU A 10 56.08 -6.16 13.12
CA GLU A 10 56.67 -6.93 11.97
C GLU A 10 56.43 -6.36 10.58
N ILE A 11 55.98 -5.10 10.43
CA ILE A 11 55.77 -4.45 9.10
C ILE A 11 56.87 -3.38 8.79
N HIS A 12 57.99 -3.42 9.45
CA HIS A 12 58.98 -2.31 9.33
C HIS A 12 60.04 -2.53 8.24
N ASP A 13 60.08 -3.60 7.44
CA ASP A 13 61.17 -3.86 6.52
C ASP A 13 60.77 -4.35 5.12
N ILE A 14 59.76 -3.74 4.51
CA ILE A 14 59.54 -3.97 3.06
C ILE A 14 59.26 -2.66 2.33
N ASN A 15 60.32 -2.12 1.68
CA ASN A 15 60.30 -1.16 0.56
C ASN A 15 59.44 0.12 0.74
N PHE A 16 60.01 1.13 1.35
CA PHE A 16 59.48 2.45 1.63
C PHE A 16 58.91 3.22 0.41
N LYS A 17 59.22 2.87 -0.83
CA LYS A 17 58.67 3.53 -2.04
C LYS A 17 57.33 2.89 -2.49
N ARG A 18 57.12 1.59 -2.36
CA ARG A 18 55.86 0.93 -2.72
C ARG A 18 54.77 1.14 -1.64
N ALA A 19 55.15 1.20 -0.36
CA ALA A 19 54.21 1.43 0.75
C ALA A 19 53.59 2.85 0.73
N LYS A 20 54.29 3.89 0.23
CA LYS A 20 53.77 5.25 0.07
C LYS A 20 52.66 5.32 -1.00
N ILE A 21 52.82 4.64 -2.12
CA ILE A 21 51.86 4.67 -3.24
C ILE A 21 50.59 3.90 -2.84
N ILE A 22 50.71 2.74 -2.21
CA ILE A 22 49.57 1.93 -1.75
C ILE A 22 48.77 2.64 -0.63
N ARG A 23 49.47 3.32 0.31
CA ARG A 23 48.79 4.13 1.35
C ARG A 23 48.06 5.34 0.78
N VAL A 24 48.63 6.02 -0.20
CA VAL A 24 47.97 7.17 -0.83
C VAL A 24 46.78 6.72 -1.66
N VAL A 25 46.88 5.63 -2.42
CA VAL A 25 45.74 5.09 -3.20
C VAL A 25 44.63 4.58 -2.28
N ASN A 26 44.96 3.85 -1.23
CA ASN A 26 43.96 3.40 -0.27
C ASN A 26 43.31 4.54 0.55
N PHE A 27 44.12 5.56 0.90
CA PHE A 27 43.61 6.74 1.57
C PHE A 27 42.75 7.63 0.67
N CYS A 28 43.15 7.81 -0.60
CA CYS A 28 42.32 8.50 -1.60
C CYS A 28 41.05 7.72 -1.93
N THR A 29 41.11 6.38 -2.00
CA THR A 29 39.95 5.53 -2.21
C THR A 29 39.04 5.54 -0.97
N PHE A 30 39.59 5.53 0.25
CA PHE A 30 38.89 5.64 1.50
C PHE A 30 38.28 7.04 1.67
N LEU A 31 38.98 8.12 1.31
CA LEU A 31 38.42 9.48 1.31
C LEU A 31 37.33 9.65 0.24
N ARG A 32 37.49 9.05 -0.96
CA ARG A 32 36.41 9.00 -1.96
C ARG A 32 35.20 8.19 -1.45
N TYR A 33 35.45 7.08 -0.79
CA TYR A 33 34.37 6.27 -0.16
C TYR A 33 33.68 7.05 0.96
N LEU A 34 34.42 7.78 1.81
CA LEU A 34 33.89 8.68 2.82
C LEU A 34 33.18 9.90 2.21
N GLN A 35 33.70 10.48 1.12
CA GLN A 35 33.03 11.59 0.44
C GLN A 35 31.74 11.14 -0.29
N ILE A 36 31.73 9.93 -0.85
CA ILE A 36 30.50 9.36 -1.42
C ILE A 36 29.44 9.11 -0.34
N ASN A 37 29.85 8.68 0.86
CA ASN A 37 28.94 8.44 1.98
C ASN A 37 28.50 9.71 2.72
N LEU A 38 29.19 10.85 2.56
CA LEU A 38 28.87 12.12 3.22
C LEU A 38 27.87 12.98 2.43
N SER A 39 27.59 12.65 1.18
CA SER A 39 26.63 13.38 0.33
C SER A 39 25.33 12.64 0.08
N THR A 40 25.27 11.33 0.37
CA THR A 40 24.09 10.52 0.13
C THR A 40 23.11 10.64 1.29
N MET A 41 21.95 11.18 1.00
CA MET A 41 20.84 11.30 1.94
C MET A 41 19.81 10.20 1.69
N ILE A 42 19.01 9.89 2.71
CA ILE A 42 17.87 8.98 2.62
C ILE A 42 16.58 9.73 2.86
N GLY A 43 15.50 9.27 2.25
CA GLY A 43 14.19 9.86 2.42
C GLY A 43 13.09 9.04 1.78
N ILE A 44 11.85 9.52 1.93
CA ILE A 44 10.66 8.91 1.35
C ILE A 44 10.07 9.81 0.27
N ILE A 45 9.67 9.25 -0.87
CA ILE A 45 8.98 10.00 -1.91
C ILE A 45 7.56 10.32 -1.45
N THR A 46 7.26 11.60 -1.28
CA THR A 46 5.94 12.09 -0.85
C THR A 46 5.07 12.58 -2.01
N LYS A 47 5.68 12.91 -3.16
CA LYS A 47 4.96 13.34 -4.37
C LYS A 47 5.74 12.95 -5.61
N SER A 48 5.02 12.57 -6.68
CA SER A 48 5.59 12.26 -7.98
C SER A 48 4.84 13.02 -9.06
N THR A 49 5.57 13.73 -9.93
CA THR A 49 5.00 14.39 -11.11
C THR A 49 5.48 13.75 -12.42
N GLY A 50 6.09 12.56 -12.32
CA GLY A 50 6.65 11.82 -13.44
C GLY A 50 8.08 12.21 -13.82
N LEU A 51 8.45 13.47 -13.69
CA LEU A 51 9.83 13.97 -13.90
C LEU A 51 10.51 14.37 -12.60
N TRP A 52 9.76 14.89 -11.66
CA TRP A 52 10.20 15.36 -10.36
C TRP A 52 9.54 14.57 -9.24
N TYR A 53 10.29 14.37 -8.16
CA TYR A 53 9.90 13.67 -6.95
C TYR A 53 10.21 14.56 -5.75
N ASP A 54 9.20 14.84 -4.93
CA ASP A 54 9.42 15.48 -3.64
C ASP A 54 9.85 14.39 -2.65
N VAL A 55 11.09 14.45 -2.20
CA VAL A 55 11.66 13.49 -1.24
C VAL A 55 11.74 14.15 0.13
N ARG A 56 11.04 13.60 1.11
CA ARG A 56 11.08 14.04 2.50
C ARG A 56 12.18 13.28 3.25
N THR A 57 13.11 14.02 3.85
CA THR A 57 14.17 13.48 4.69
C THR A 57 13.65 13.12 6.09
N GLU A 58 14.44 12.41 6.89
CA GLU A 58 14.14 12.12 8.30
C GLU A 58 14.01 13.38 9.14
N THR A 59 14.75 14.45 8.79
CA THR A 59 14.67 15.76 9.46
C THR A 59 13.38 16.53 9.11
N GLY A 60 12.60 16.02 8.12
CA GLY A 60 11.35 16.62 7.69
C GLY A 60 11.49 17.62 6.54
N GLU A 61 12.68 17.87 6.04
CA GLU A 61 12.94 18.71 4.88
C GLU A 61 12.44 18.01 3.60
N VAL A 62 11.86 18.76 2.66
CA VAL A 62 11.40 18.25 1.38
C VAL A 62 12.32 18.77 0.28
N ILE A 63 12.98 17.84 -0.41
CA ILE A 63 13.95 18.15 -1.46
C ILE A 63 13.39 17.68 -2.81
N PRO A 64 13.30 18.57 -3.82
CA PRO A 64 12.91 18.18 -5.17
C PRO A 64 14.02 17.36 -5.83
N CYS A 65 13.72 16.13 -6.23
CA CYS A 65 14.68 15.18 -6.78
C CYS A 65 14.30 14.74 -8.20
N ARG A 66 15.29 14.30 -8.95
CA ARG A 66 15.15 13.60 -10.23
C ARG A 66 15.71 12.19 -10.14
N LEU A 67 15.22 11.30 -10.99
CA LEU A 67 15.82 9.97 -11.12
C LEU A 67 17.10 10.02 -11.96
N ARG A 68 18.12 9.31 -11.51
CA ARG A 68 19.32 9.06 -12.31
C ARG A 68 18.97 8.29 -13.59
N GLY A 69 19.59 8.67 -14.72
CA GLY A 69 19.22 8.14 -16.05
C GLY A 69 19.22 6.61 -16.18
N ILE A 70 20.04 5.90 -15.40
CA ILE A 70 20.13 4.43 -15.39
C ILE A 70 18.78 3.73 -15.12
N PHE A 71 17.93 4.30 -14.27
CA PHE A 71 16.60 3.72 -13.97
C PHE A 71 15.64 3.72 -15.16
N ARG A 72 15.94 4.46 -16.23
CA ARG A 72 15.16 4.53 -17.48
C ARG A 72 15.62 3.52 -18.52
N ILE A 73 16.83 2.97 -18.36
CA ILE A 73 17.51 2.14 -19.38
C ILE A 73 17.26 0.65 -19.11
N ASP A 74 17.04 0.23 -17.86
CA ASP A 74 16.98 -1.18 -17.42
C ASP A 74 15.73 -1.93 -17.86
N GLY A 75 15.16 -1.65 -19.03
CA GLY A 75 14.10 -2.47 -19.63
C GLY A 75 12.85 -2.65 -18.73
N ASN A 76 12.76 -1.90 -17.64
CA ASN A 76 11.64 -1.94 -16.72
C ASN A 76 10.40 -1.47 -17.48
N LYS A 77 9.48 -2.39 -17.74
CA LYS A 77 8.21 -2.16 -18.45
C LYS A 77 7.29 -1.17 -17.73
N ASN A 78 7.72 -0.58 -16.62
CA ASN A 78 6.96 0.39 -15.83
C ASN A 78 7.26 1.80 -16.29
N THR A 79 6.22 2.59 -16.56
CA THR A 79 6.34 4.00 -16.99
C THR A 79 6.99 4.89 -15.93
N ASN A 80 6.82 4.58 -14.64
CA ASN A 80 7.43 5.28 -13.52
C ASN A 80 8.19 4.28 -12.63
N PRO A 81 9.52 4.27 -12.64
CA PRO A 81 10.29 3.35 -11.81
C PRO A 81 10.21 3.68 -10.31
N ALA A 82 9.96 4.94 -9.95
CA ALA A 82 9.78 5.40 -8.58
C ALA A 82 8.37 5.97 -8.37
N VAL A 83 7.79 5.73 -7.20
CA VAL A 83 6.44 6.15 -6.83
C VAL A 83 6.38 6.66 -5.39
N VAL A 84 5.25 7.25 -5.04
CA VAL A 84 4.96 7.70 -3.68
C VAL A 84 5.06 6.54 -2.70
N GLY A 85 5.75 6.76 -1.57
CA GLY A 85 6.03 5.75 -0.55
C GLY A 85 7.33 4.97 -0.75
N ASP A 86 8.06 5.18 -1.86
CA ASP A 86 9.40 4.58 -2.01
C ASP A 86 10.41 5.23 -1.06
N HIS A 87 11.18 4.39 -0.39
CA HIS A 87 12.39 4.80 0.32
C HIS A 87 13.53 4.89 -0.68
N VAL A 88 14.23 6.01 -0.67
CA VAL A 88 15.27 6.30 -1.66
C VAL A 88 16.53 6.86 -1.03
N ALA A 89 17.67 6.56 -1.66
CA ALA A 89 18.91 7.26 -1.44
C ALA A 89 19.12 8.26 -2.60
N PHE A 90 19.59 9.46 -2.27
CA PHE A 90 19.82 10.52 -3.24
C PHE A 90 21.01 11.40 -2.85
N ASP A 91 21.65 11.97 -3.86
CA ASP A 91 22.76 12.91 -3.71
C ASP A 91 22.25 14.34 -3.94
N ILE A 92 22.68 15.30 -3.10
CA ILE A 92 22.32 16.71 -3.26
C ILE A 92 23.24 17.36 -4.30
N GLU A 93 22.61 18.07 -5.25
CA GLU A 93 23.28 18.87 -6.27
C GLU A 93 23.55 20.30 -5.76
N LYS A 94 24.39 21.04 -6.50
CA LYS A 94 24.78 22.42 -6.13
C LYS A 94 23.62 23.42 -6.11
N ASP A 95 22.53 23.12 -6.80
CA ASP A 95 21.31 23.94 -6.89
C ASP A 95 20.24 23.58 -5.83
N ASN A 96 20.64 22.80 -4.79
CA ASN A 96 19.75 22.27 -3.76
C ASN A 96 18.65 21.34 -4.29
N THR A 97 18.80 20.78 -5.49
CA THR A 97 17.99 19.64 -5.94
C THR A 97 18.68 18.32 -5.61
N GLY A 98 17.99 17.20 -5.72
CA GLY A 98 18.56 15.88 -5.49
C GLY A 98 18.51 14.98 -6.73
N THR A 99 19.47 14.06 -6.80
CA THR A 99 19.48 12.99 -7.80
C THR A 99 19.31 11.65 -7.08
N ILE A 100 18.16 10.97 -7.30
CA ILE A 100 17.89 9.64 -6.73
C ILE A 100 18.84 8.63 -7.38
N THR A 101 19.64 8.00 -6.52
CA THR A 101 20.67 7.03 -6.92
C THR A 101 20.30 5.60 -6.62
N GLN A 102 19.36 5.38 -5.66
CA GLN A 102 18.88 4.06 -5.28
C GLN A 102 17.43 4.12 -4.83
N ILE A 103 16.67 3.09 -5.17
CA ILE A 103 15.32 2.81 -4.64
C ILE A 103 15.44 1.53 -3.82
N GLU A 104 14.99 1.57 -2.56
CA GLU A 104 15.02 0.42 -1.68
C GLU A 104 13.99 -0.64 -2.11
N LYS A 105 14.20 -1.88 -1.65
CA LYS A 105 13.27 -2.97 -1.91
C LYS A 105 11.91 -2.69 -1.24
N ARG A 106 10.87 -2.62 -2.07
CA ARG A 106 9.50 -2.45 -1.60
C ARG A 106 9.01 -3.67 -0.82
N LYS A 107 8.30 -3.45 0.29
CA LYS A 107 7.58 -4.52 0.99
C LYS A 107 6.30 -4.90 0.27
N ASN A 108 5.62 -3.93 -0.30
CA ASN A 108 4.43 -4.06 -1.13
C ASN A 108 4.30 -2.84 -2.07
N TYR A 109 3.38 -2.91 -3.02
CA TYR A 109 3.08 -1.80 -3.92
C TYR A 109 1.69 -2.00 -4.52
N ILE A 110 1.09 -0.92 -5.00
CA ILE A 110 -0.14 -0.93 -5.78
C ILE A 110 0.22 -0.59 -7.21
N ASP A 111 -0.24 -1.41 -8.16
CA ASP A 111 -0.15 -1.13 -9.58
C ASP A 111 -1.54 -1.09 -10.23
N ARG A 112 -1.61 -0.43 -11.38
CA ARG A 112 -2.77 -0.41 -12.24
C ARG A 112 -2.35 -0.92 -13.61
N LYS A 113 -3.00 -1.99 -14.08
CA LYS A 113 -2.83 -2.44 -15.47
C LYS A 113 -3.41 -1.39 -16.41
N SER A 114 -2.68 -1.06 -17.46
CA SER A 114 -3.19 -0.21 -18.53
C SER A 114 -4.32 -0.95 -19.28
N THR A 115 -5.47 -0.30 -19.41
CA THR A 115 -6.67 -0.86 -20.04
C THR A 115 -6.58 -1.04 -21.56
N LYS A 116 -5.52 -0.57 -22.21
CA LYS A 116 -5.35 -0.66 -23.68
C LYS A 116 -3.95 -1.15 -24.03
N LEU A 117 -3.87 -2.37 -24.59
CA LEU A 117 -2.77 -2.90 -25.44
C LEU A 117 -1.32 -2.78 -24.95
N SER A 118 -1.02 -2.09 -23.86
CA SER A 118 0.34 -2.02 -23.33
C SER A 118 0.52 -3.01 -22.18
N LYS A 119 1.54 -3.86 -22.29
CA LYS A 119 2.02 -4.75 -21.20
C LYS A 119 2.69 -3.96 -20.07
N ILE A 120 2.34 -2.68 -19.90
CA ILE A 120 2.99 -1.74 -18.99
C ILE A 120 2.10 -1.57 -17.77
N ASN A 121 2.60 -1.93 -16.61
CA ASN A 121 1.94 -1.66 -15.33
C ASN A 121 2.28 -0.24 -14.88
N HIS A 122 1.29 0.49 -14.39
CA HIS A 122 1.50 1.80 -13.78
C HIS A 122 1.52 1.61 -12.25
N LEU A 123 2.70 1.72 -11.67
CA LEU A 123 2.84 1.79 -10.22
C LEU A 123 2.20 3.08 -9.72
N ILE A 124 1.45 2.98 -8.61
CA ILE A 124 0.71 4.10 -8.00
C ILE A 124 1.36 4.51 -6.68
N ALA A 125 1.59 3.54 -5.78
CA ALA A 125 2.14 3.75 -4.46
C ALA A 125 2.88 2.51 -3.98
N ALA A 126 3.78 2.66 -3.02
CA ALA A 126 4.56 1.58 -2.44
C ALA A 126 4.63 1.69 -0.90
N ASN A 127 5.04 0.59 -0.26
CA ASN A 127 5.34 0.52 1.18
C ASN A 127 4.16 0.95 2.07
N ILE A 128 2.94 0.51 1.72
CA ILE A 128 1.73 0.79 2.49
C ILE A 128 1.68 -0.14 3.71
N ASP A 129 1.51 0.44 4.90
CA ASP A 129 1.43 -0.30 6.16
C ASP A 129 0.03 -0.78 6.47
N LEU A 130 -0.98 0.02 6.13
CA LEU A 130 -2.37 -0.25 6.49
C LEU A 130 -3.33 0.43 5.51
N ALA A 131 -4.34 -0.31 5.04
CA ALA A 131 -5.46 0.23 4.31
C ALA A 131 -6.71 0.29 5.18
N PHE A 132 -7.33 1.45 5.27
CA PHE A 132 -8.64 1.62 5.91
C PHE A 132 -9.72 1.55 4.85
N LEU A 133 -10.61 0.54 4.96
CA LEU A 133 -11.81 0.44 4.13
C LEU A 133 -12.99 1.04 4.88
N VAL A 134 -13.43 2.24 4.49
CA VAL A 134 -14.58 2.90 5.09
C VAL A 134 -15.85 2.41 4.42
N VAL A 135 -16.74 1.80 5.21
CA VAL A 135 -17.99 1.19 4.76
C VAL A 135 -19.18 1.75 5.52
N THR A 136 -20.34 1.77 4.85
CA THR A 136 -21.61 2.20 5.43
C THR A 136 -22.73 1.28 4.94
N LEU A 137 -23.73 0.98 5.81
CA LEU A 137 -24.91 0.19 5.42
C LEU A 137 -25.90 1.00 4.58
N LYS A 138 -25.91 2.32 4.75
CA LYS A 138 -26.75 3.27 4.00
C LYS A 138 -26.06 4.61 3.87
N GLU A 139 -26.46 5.41 2.90
CA GLU A 139 -26.06 6.81 2.68
C GLU A 139 -24.54 7.07 2.52
N PRO A 140 -23.90 6.42 1.52
CA PRO A 140 -24.35 5.43 0.55
C PRO A 140 -24.21 4.00 1.07
N ARG A 141 -24.95 3.06 0.51
CA ARG A 141 -24.81 1.63 0.82
C ARG A 141 -23.51 1.10 0.22
N THR A 142 -22.71 0.40 1.02
CA THR A 142 -21.56 -0.40 0.57
C THR A 142 -21.99 -1.87 0.47
N SER A 143 -21.86 -2.48 -0.71
CA SER A 143 -22.19 -3.90 -0.89
C SER A 143 -21.10 -4.81 -0.35
N LEU A 144 -21.47 -6.02 0.08
CA LEU A 144 -20.52 -7.04 0.54
C LEU A 144 -19.55 -7.45 -0.59
N GLY A 145 -20.05 -7.50 -1.83
CA GLY A 145 -19.19 -7.78 -3.00
C GLY A 145 -18.12 -6.72 -3.24
N PHE A 146 -18.39 -5.43 -2.95
CA PHE A 146 -17.36 -4.40 -3.00
C PHE A 146 -16.32 -4.58 -1.88
N ILE A 147 -16.79 -4.88 -0.66
CA ILE A 147 -15.90 -5.14 0.48
C ILE A 147 -14.97 -6.30 0.15
N ASP A 148 -15.51 -7.44 -0.26
CA ASP A 148 -14.75 -8.65 -0.51
C ASP A 148 -13.74 -8.48 -1.65
N ARG A 149 -14.11 -7.76 -2.70
CA ARG A 149 -13.22 -7.43 -3.80
C ARG A 149 -12.05 -6.55 -3.38
N PHE A 150 -12.32 -5.57 -2.52
CA PHE A 150 -11.26 -4.73 -1.94
C PHE A 150 -10.30 -5.57 -1.10
N LEU A 151 -10.84 -6.47 -0.25
CA LEU A 151 -10.03 -7.35 0.58
C LEU A 151 -9.15 -8.28 -0.26
N VAL A 152 -9.69 -8.89 -1.32
CA VAL A 152 -8.93 -9.72 -2.27
C VAL A 152 -7.78 -8.93 -2.91
N ALA A 153 -8.03 -7.69 -3.33
CA ALA A 153 -6.98 -6.86 -3.89
C ALA A 153 -5.87 -6.55 -2.87
N CYS A 154 -6.24 -6.24 -1.63
CA CYS A 154 -5.27 -5.99 -0.55
C CYS A 154 -4.47 -7.25 -0.19
N GLU A 155 -5.09 -8.43 -0.14
CA GLU A 155 -4.40 -9.71 0.05
C GLU A 155 -3.36 -9.94 -1.07
N GLY A 156 -3.74 -9.72 -2.34
CA GLY A 156 -2.83 -9.86 -3.48
C GLY A 156 -1.64 -8.89 -3.42
N PHE A 157 -1.84 -7.69 -2.92
CA PHE A 157 -0.77 -6.71 -2.69
C PHE A 157 -0.07 -6.86 -1.33
N ARG A 158 -0.51 -7.77 -0.47
CA ARG A 158 0.01 -7.96 0.90
C ARG A 158 -0.10 -6.69 1.75
N ILE A 159 -1.24 -6.02 1.66
CA ILE A 159 -1.54 -4.81 2.43
C ILE A 159 -2.54 -5.18 3.52
N PRO A 160 -2.20 -5.04 4.81
CA PRO A 160 -3.14 -5.22 5.91
C PRO A 160 -4.34 -4.28 5.80
N VAL A 161 -5.53 -4.76 6.19
CA VAL A 161 -6.77 -3.97 6.10
C VAL A 161 -7.43 -3.86 7.46
N CYS A 162 -7.86 -2.63 7.80
CA CYS A 162 -8.82 -2.37 8.85
C CYS A 162 -10.13 -1.86 8.24
N MET A 163 -11.25 -2.50 8.54
CA MET A 163 -12.58 -2.09 8.10
C MET A 163 -13.17 -1.09 9.10
N LEU A 164 -13.68 0.04 8.58
CA LEU A 164 -14.31 1.07 9.39
C LEU A 164 -15.80 1.12 9.07
N PHE A 165 -16.66 0.56 9.96
CA PHE A 165 -18.11 0.78 9.89
C PHE A 165 -18.41 2.18 10.38
N ASN A 166 -18.59 3.12 9.45
CA ASN A 166 -18.78 4.53 9.75
C ASN A 166 -20.26 4.93 9.82
N LYS A 167 -20.53 6.12 10.39
CA LYS A 167 -21.86 6.71 10.61
C LYS A 167 -22.70 5.91 11.60
N MET A 168 -22.08 5.39 12.67
CA MET A 168 -22.81 4.64 13.72
C MET A 168 -23.94 5.43 14.37
N ASP A 169 -23.95 6.75 14.21
CA ASP A 169 -24.96 7.68 14.71
C ASP A 169 -26.31 7.60 13.99
N ILE A 170 -26.35 7.09 12.73
CA ILE A 170 -27.59 7.08 11.93
C ILE A 170 -28.31 5.73 11.90
N TYR A 171 -27.73 4.68 12.52
CA TYR A 171 -28.28 3.33 12.42
C TYR A 171 -29.30 3.01 13.51
N THR A 172 -30.33 2.25 13.12
CA THR A 172 -31.30 1.64 14.01
C THR A 172 -30.68 0.44 14.75
N SER A 173 -31.34 -0.02 15.84
CA SER A 173 -30.87 -1.20 16.58
C SER A 173 -30.75 -2.46 15.72
N LYS A 174 -31.63 -2.66 14.71
CA LYS A 174 -31.52 -3.78 13.75
C LYS A 174 -30.27 -3.66 12.85
N GLU A 175 -29.99 -2.46 12.37
CA GLU A 175 -28.80 -2.20 11.53
C GLU A 175 -27.52 -2.34 12.34
N ILE A 176 -27.51 -1.92 13.61
CA ILE A 176 -26.38 -2.12 14.53
C ILE A 176 -26.13 -3.62 14.74
N HIS A 177 -27.18 -4.41 14.95
CA HIS A 177 -27.05 -5.87 15.09
C HIS A 177 -26.42 -6.51 13.83
N LEU A 178 -26.86 -6.08 12.63
CA LEU A 178 -26.24 -6.54 11.38
C LEU A 178 -24.76 -6.15 11.28
N ILE A 179 -24.40 -4.92 11.71
CA ILE A 179 -22.98 -4.49 11.76
C ILE A 179 -22.19 -5.37 12.74
N ASP A 180 -22.78 -5.76 13.87
CA ASP A 180 -22.14 -6.65 14.84
C ASP A 180 -21.88 -8.04 14.26
N GLU A 181 -22.83 -8.61 13.52
CA GLU A 181 -22.67 -9.89 12.84
C GLU A 181 -21.58 -9.82 11.74
N LEU A 182 -21.61 -8.78 10.90
CA LEU A 182 -20.58 -8.56 9.88
C LEU A 182 -19.20 -8.33 10.52
N SER A 183 -19.14 -7.57 11.61
CA SER A 183 -17.88 -7.34 12.33
C SER A 183 -17.29 -8.64 12.85
N LYS A 184 -18.09 -9.49 13.48
CA LYS A 184 -17.68 -10.82 13.94
C LYS A 184 -17.21 -11.71 12.80
N LEU A 185 -17.92 -11.69 11.66
CA LEU A 185 -17.55 -12.44 10.47
C LEU A 185 -16.15 -12.04 9.98
N TYR A 186 -15.91 -10.75 9.73
CA TYR A 186 -14.62 -10.31 9.19
C TYR A 186 -13.49 -10.43 10.22
N GLN A 187 -13.76 -10.22 11.51
CA GLN A 187 -12.78 -10.46 12.58
C GLN A 187 -12.39 -11.95 12.68
N SER A 188 -13.34 -12.88 12.51
CA SER A 188 -13.05 -14.32 12.53
C SER A 188 -12.15 -14.77 11.37
N ILE A 189 -12.12 -14.01 10.29
CA ILE A 189 -11.25 -14.24 9.13
C ILE A 189 -9.85 -13.61 9.33
N GLY A 190 -9.71 -12.70 10.31
CA GLY A 190 -8.44 -12.06 10.66
C GLY A 190 -8.34 -10.59 10.29
N TYR A 191 -9.43 -9.92 9.88
CA TYR A 191 -9.43 -8.48 9.61
C TYR A 191 -9.78 -7.67 10.84
N ASP A 192 -9.07 -6.56 11.03
CA ASP A 192 -9.44 -5.58 12.06
C ASP A 192 -10.74 -4.86 11.65
N VAL A 193 -11.60 -4.62 12.64
CA VAL A 193 -12.88 -3.92 12.43
C VAL A 193 -13.08 -2.88 13.53
N VAL A 194 -13.32 -1.63 13.12
CA VAL A 194 -13.62 -0.51 14.04
C VAL A 194 -14.97 0.11 13.65
N LYS A 195 -15.83 0.36 14.64
CA LYS A 195 -17.05 1.12 14.48
C LYS A 195 -16.78 2.58 14.76
N THR A 196 -17.26 3.47 13.89
CA THR A 196 -16.92 4.89 13.96
C THR A 196 -18.12 5.80 13.75
N SER A 197 -18.11 6.93 14.46
CA SER A 197 -18.97 8.07 14.19
C SER A 197 -18.18 9.35 14.41
N VAL A 198 -18.01 10.15 13.37
CA VAL A 198 -17.36 11.45 13.48
C VAL A 198 -18.22 12.40 14.32
N LEU A 199 -19.55 12.35 14.15
CA LEU A 199 -20.49 13.21 14.89
C LEU A 199 -20.48 12.93 16.39
N LYS A 200 -20.33 11.66 16.79
CA LYS A 200 -20.28 11.25 18.21
C LYS A 200 -18.84 11.12 18.75
N ASN A 201 -17.83 11.38 17.93
CA ASN A 201 -16.43 11.18 18.28
C ASN A 201 -16.11 9.73 18.71
N GLU A 202 -16.78 8.73 18.12
CA GLU A 202 -16.62 7.32 18.46
C GLU A 202 -15.57 6.66 17.54
N GLY A 203 -14.66 5.86 18.12
CA GLY A 203 -13.67 5.05 17.41
C GLY A 203 -12.53 5.82 16.78
N LEU A 204 -12.50 7.16 16.81
CA LEU A 204 -11.51 7.98 16.12
C LEU A 204 -10.11 7.85 16.73
N HIS A 205 -10.01 7.73 18.06
CA HIS A 205 -8.73 7.54 18.75
C HIS A 205 -8.03 6.23 18.35
N LEU A 206 -8.80 5.15 18.12
CA LEU A 206 -8.25 3.88 17.66
C LEU A 206 -7.63 4.02 16.25
N ILE A 207 -8.31 4.79 15.38
CA ILE A 207 -7.78 5.07 14.04
C ILE A 207 -6.46 5.86 14.14
N GLN A 208 -6.40 6.88 15.01
CA GLN A 208 -5.18 7.66 15.24
C GLN A 208 -4.01 6.78 15.72
N GLU A 209 -4.26 5.90 16.69
CA GLU A 209 -3.25 4.95 17.19
C GLU A 209 -2.79 3.99 16.09
N MET A 210 -3.72 3.46 15.29
CA MET A 210 -3.40 2.55 14.19
C MET A 210 -2.61 3.22 13.08
N MET A 211 -2.75 4.54 12.87
CA MET A 211 -2.05 5.33 11.84
C MET A 211 -0.67 5.81 12.30
N LYS A 212 -0.38 5.81 13.61
CA LYS A 212 0.85 6.33 14.15
C LYS A 212 2.08 5.64 13.52
N ASP A 213 3.01 6.44 13.00
CA ASP A 213 4.25 6.01 12.35
C ASP A 213 4.04 5.05 11.16
N LYS A 214 2.84 5.06 10.55
CA LYS A 214 2.49 4.19 9.43
C LYS A 214 2.13 4.97 8.17
N VAL A 215 2.37 4.35 7.03
CA VAL A 215 1.85 4.77 5.74
C VAL A 215 0.45 4.18 5.57
N SER A 216 -0.55 5.02 5.65
CA SER A 216 -1.96 4.63 5.65
C SER A 216 -2.68 5.06 4.37
N LEU A 217 -3.62 4.22 3.92
CA LEU A 217 -4.45 4.45 2.75
C LEU A 217 -5.93 4.41 3.17
N PHE A 218 -6.75 5.35 2.68
CA PHE A 218 -8.21 5.33 2.89
C PHE A 218 -8.93 5.02 1.59
N SER A 219 -9.80 4.00 1.62
CA SER A 219 -10.66 3.61 0.50
C SER A 219 -12.13 3.49 0.93
N GLY A 220 -13.04 3.42 -0.06
CA GLY A 220 -14.48 3.33 0.13
C GLY A 220 -15.24 4.24 -0.84
N HIS A 221 -16.56 4.06 -0.96
CA HIS A 221 -17.40 4.85 -1.84
C HIS A 221 -17.37 6.35 -1.55
N SER A 222 -17.78 7.17 -2.53
CA SER A 222 -18.00 8.60 -2.30
C SER A 222 -19.12 8.78 -1.27
N GLY A 223 -18.91 9.68 -0.29
CA GLY A 223 -19.93 9.97 0.73
C GLY A 223 -19.93 9.04 1.96
N VAL A 224 -19.09 7.99 2.03
CA VAL A 224 -18.98 7.13 3.24
C VAL A 224 -18.32 7.82 4.44
N GLY A 225 -17.71 9.02 4.24
CA GLY A 225 -17.12 9.81 5.32
C GLY A 225 -15.60 9.75 5.45
N LYS A 226 -14.84 9.31 4.42
CA LYS A 226 -13.38 9.25 4.45
C LYS A 226 -12.73 10.57 4.88
N SER A 227 -13.04 11.67 4.16
CA SER A 227 -12.46 12.99 4.47
C SER A 227 -12.86 13.48 5.86
N ALA A 228 -14.07 13.18 6.31
CA ALA A 228 -14.53 13.55 7.65
C ALA A 228 -13.73 12.81 8.74
N ILE A 229 -13.48 11.50 8.57
CA ILE A 229 -12.64 10.71 9.48
C ILE A 229 -11.22 11.26 9.49
N ILE A 230 -10.62 11.50 8.31
CA ILE A 230 -9.24 12.00 8.21
C ILE A 230 -9.12 13.37 8.88
N ASN A 231 -10.03 14.31 8.61
CA ASN A 231 -9.99 15.63 9.25
C ASN A 231 -10.23 15.56 10.76
N ALA A 232 -11.13 14.69 11.22
CA ALA A 232 -11.39 14.53 12.65
C ALA A 232 -10.21 13.90 13.40
N THR A 233 -9.45 13.01 12.73
CA THR A 233 -8.25 12.39 13.30
C THR A 233 -6.99 13.25 13.11
N ASN A 234 -6.97 14.16 12.13
CA ASN A 234 -5.83 15.00 11.79
C ASN A 234 -6.31 16.41 11.38
N PRO A 235 -6.67 17.27 12.34
CA PRO A 235 -7.26 18.60 12.04
C PRO A 235 -6.36 19.50 11.20
N ASP A 236 -5.03 19.34 11.29
CA ASP A 236 -4.04 20.15 10.58
C ASP A 236 -4.03 19.89 9.05
N LEU A 237 -4.66 18.80 8.57
CA LEU A 237 -4.66 18.48 7.15
C LEU A 237 -5.67 19.28 6.33
N ASP A 238 -6.70 19.84 6.97
CA ASP A 238 -7.80 20.65 6.36
C ASP A 238 -8.22 20.17 4.94
N LEU A 239 -8.41 18.85 4.82
CA LEU A 239 -8.86 18.26 3.56
C LEU A 239 -10.30 18.69 3.32
N LYS A 240 -10.56 19.51 2.30
CA LYS A 240 -11.92 19.94 1.97
C LYS A 240 -12.83 18.73 1.77
N VAL A 241 -13.94 18.69 2.51
CA VAL A 241 -14.94 17.62 2.42
C VAL A 241 -15.36 17.49 0.96
N GLY A 242 -15.05 16.34 0.36
CA GLY A 242 -15.28 16.07 -1.07
C GLY A 242 -14.08 16.27 -2.00
N GLU A 243 -12.93 16.79 -1.56
CA GLU A 243 -11.74 16.88 -2.44
C GLU A 243 -11.15 15.51 -2.76
N ILE A 244 -11.07 14.59 -1.80
CA ILE A 244 -10.71 13.18 -2.09
C ILE A 244 -11.64 12.54 -3.15
N SER A 245 -12.85 13.11 -3.35
CA SER A 245 -13.83 12.59 -4.34
C SER A 245 -14.10 13.52 -5.52
N LYS A 246 -13.86 14.83 -5.41
CA LYS A 246 -14.21 15.86 -6.43
C LYS A 246 -13.10 16.12 -7.44
N PHE A 247 -11.86 15.80 -7.17
CA PHE A 247 -10.79 15.90 -8.17
C PHE A 247 -11.06 15.04 -9.41
N HIS A 248 -12.07 14.15 -9.37
CA HIS A 248 -12.42 13.24 -10.45
C HIS A 248 -13.54 13.73 -11.39
N ASN A 249 -14.26 14.82 -11.09
CA ASN A 249 -15.45 15.19 -11.85
C ASN A 249 -15.29 16.35 -12.86
N LYS A 250 -14.09 16.90 -13.05
CA LYS A 250 -13.86 17.86 -14.14
C LYS A 250 -13.09 17.17 -15.27
N GLY A 251 -13.84 16.73 -16.29
CA GLY A 251 -13.32 16.16 -17.52
C GLY A 251 -12.39 17.13 -18.26
N LYS A 252 -11.13 17.08 -17.90
CA LYS A 252 -9.97 17.47 -18.71
C LYS A 252 -8.81 16.62 -18.20
N HIS A 253 -8.07 16.01 -19.12
CA HIS A 253 -6.90 15.16 -18.90
C HIS A 253 -5.88 15.78 -17.94
N THR A 254 -6.11 15.67 -16.65
CA THR A 254 -5.09 15.98 -15.64
C THR A 254 -4.70 14.66 -15.05
N THR A 255 -3.51 14.18 -15.40
CA THR A 255 -2.85 13.05 -14.76
C THR A 255 -2.70 13.40 -13.28
N THR A 256 -3.58 12.87 -12.46
CA THR A 256 -3.59 13.16 -11.02
C THR A 256 -2.56 12.24 -10.40
N PHE A 257 -1.46 12.82 -9.94
CA PHE A 257 -0.36 12.10 -9.31
C PHE A 257 -0.72 11.78 -7.86
N ALA A 258 -0.28 10.60 -7.38
CA ALA A 258 -0.41 10.25 -5.98
C ALA A 258 0.44 11.19 -5.11
N GLN A 259 -0.06 11.53 -3.92
CA GLN A 259 0.61 12.38 -2.95
C GLN A 259 0.45 11.81 -1.53
N MET A 260 1.47 12.00 -0.69
CA MET A 260 1.42 11.68 0.74
C MET A 260 1.33 12.95 1.57
N PHE A 261 0.52 12.90 2.61
CA PHE A 261 0.40 13.94 3.63
C PHE A 261 0.98 13.43 4.94
N SER A 262 1.88 14.20 5.53
CA SER A 262 2.48 13.88 6.84
C SER A 262 1.46 14.08 7.94
N LEU A 263 1.51 13.21 8.96
CA LEU A 263 0.67 13.30 10.16
C LEU A 263 1.46 13.91 11.31
N ALA A 264 0.80 14.70 12.16
CA ALA A 264 1.41 15.31 13.33
C ALA A 264 1.95 14.27 14.33
N GLN A 265 1.26 13.11 14.44
CA GLN A 265 1.67 12.00 15.30
C GLN A 265 2.71 11.06 14.69
N GLY A 266 3.29 11.42 13.55
CA GLY A 266 4.15 10.56 12.73
C GLY A 266 3.36 9.73 11.73
N GLY A 267 4.04 9.25 10.67
CA GLY A 267 3.42 8.52 9.58
C GLY A 267 2.80 9.40 8.49
N PHE A 268 2.07 8.78 7.57
CA PHE A 268 1.55 9.42 6.36
C PHE A 268 0.19 8.89 5.96
N ILE A 269 -0.59 9.73 5.28
CA ILE A 269 -1.77 9.31 4.52
C ILE A 269 -1.45 9.46 3.03
N ILE A 270 -1.72 8.41 2.26
CA ILE A 270 -1.63 8.46 0.79
C ILE A 270 -2.99 8.88 0.23
N ASP A 271 -3.01 10.00 -0.51
CA ASP A 271 -4.11 10.32 -1.41
C ASP A 271 -3.79 9.80 -2.81
N THR A 272 -4.50 8.79 -3.22
CA THR A 272 -4.34 8.20 -4.53
C THR A 272 -5.60 8.45 -5.35
N PRO A 273 -5.54 9.40 -6.28
CA PRO A 273 -6.57 9.55 -7.28
C PRO A 273 -6.65 8.26 -8.13
N GLY A 274 -7.81 7.63 -8.20
CA GLY A 274 -8.01 6.43 -9.01
C GLY A 274 -8.06 5.09 -8.27
N ILE A 275 -7.88 5.05 -6.95
CA ILE A 275 -8.14 3.83 -6.14
C ILE A 275 -9.65 3.47 -6.08
N LYS A 276 -10.53 4.27 -6.63
CA LYS A 276 -11.93 3.83 -6.88
C LYS A 276 -12.02 2.55 -7.73
N GLU A 277 -10.96 2.25 -8.46
CA GLU A 277 -10.81 1.05 -9.30
C GLU A 277 -9.92 -0.03 -8.67
N PHE A 278 -9.70 0.03 -7.35
CA PHE A 278 -8.93 -0.94 -6.55
C PHE A 278 -9.67 -2.29 -6.48
N GLY A 279 -10.01 -2.87 -7.46
CA GLY A 279 -10.73 -4.14 -7.57
C GLY A 279 -10.72 -4.68 -8.98
N LEU A 280 -10.02 -3.97 -9.90
CA LEU A 280 -9.95 -4.35 -11.31
C LEU A 280 -8.64 -5.06 -11.66
N ILE A 281 -7.97 -5.65 -10.68
CA ILE A 281 -6.78 -6.45 -10.92
C ILE A 281 -7.25 -7.80 -11.47
N GLN A 282 -6.82 -8.13 -12.67
CA GLN A 282 -7.02 -9.45 -13.24
C GLN A 282 -6.07 -10.44 -12.58
N TYR A 283 -6.55 -11.09 -11.52
CA TYR A 283 -5.90 -12.26 -10.95
C TYR A 283 -6.39 -13.52 -11.69
N SER A 284 -5.54 -14.54 -11.78
CA SER A 284 -5.99 -15.86 -12.23
C SER A 284 -6.93 -16.49 -11.20
N LYS A 285 -7.72 -17.49 -11.61
CA LYS A 285 -8.65 -18.19 -10.69
C LYS A 285 -7.91 -18.84 -9.51
N GLU A 286 -6.71 -19.34 -9.77
CA GLU A 286 -5.83 -19.91 -8.76
C GLU A 286 -5.34 -18.88 -7.76
N GLU A 287 -5.02 -17.66 -8.20
CA GLU A 287 -4.62 -16.57 -7.31
C GLU A 287 -5.80 -16.09 -6.46
N ILE A 288 -7.00 -15.94 -7.05
CA ILE A 288 -8.19 -15.45 -6.33
C ILE A 288 -8.54 -16.36 -5.14
N ARG A 289 -8.46 -17.71 -5.30
CA ARG A 289 -8.72 -18.64 -4.19
C ARG A 289 -7.76 -18.45 -3.01
N ASP A 290 -6.51 -18.07 -3.31
CA ASP A 290 -5.48 -17.86 -2.30
C ASP A 290 -5.62 -16.51 -1.58
N TYR A 291 -6.41 -15.58 -2.15
CA TYR A 291 -6.69 -14.25 -1.58
C TYR A 291 -7.97 -14.19 -0.73
N PHE A 292 -8.64 -15.32 -0.51
CA PHE A 292 -9.65 -15.50 0.52
C PHE A 292 -9.04 -16.30 1.67
N PRO A 293 -8.63 -15.67 2.81
CA PRO A 293 -7.89 -16.35 3.88
C PRO A 293 -8.60 -17.59 4.40
N GLU A 294 -9.94 -17.53 4.56
CA GLU A 294 -10.76 -18.65 5.01
C GLU A 294 -10.84 -19.78 3.98
N ILE A 295 -10.81 -19.48 2.68
CA ILE A 295 -10.77 -20.49 1.61
C ILE A 295 -9.38 -21.09 1.54
N ARG A 296 -8.34 -20.24 1.56
CA ARG A 296 -6.92 -20.65 1.56
C ARG A 296 -6.62 -21.68 2.66
N ALA A 297 -7.21 -21.53 3.84
CA ALA A 297 -7.03 -22.45 4.95
C ALA A 297 -7.47 -23.91 4.63
N TYR A 298 -8.37 -24.10 3.67
CA TYR A 298 -8.88 -25.40 3.26
C TYR A 298 -8.29 -25.94 1.94
N ASN A 299 -7.49 -25.13 1.19
CA ASN A 299 -6.96 -25.53 -0.12
C ASN A 299 -6.25 -26.89 -0.12
N ASN A 300 -5.42 -27.13 0.88
CA ASN A 300 -4.64 -28.37 1.01
C ASN A 300 -5.46 -29.59 1.48
N LEU A 301 -6.73 -29.39 1.84
CA LEU A 301 -7.63 -30.45 2.28
C LEU A 301 -8.52 -30.96 1.14
N CYS A 302 -8.49 -30.32 -0.04
CA CYS A 302 -9.20 -30.77 -1.22
C CYS A 302 -8.51 -31.98 -1.85
N ARG A 303 -9.30 -32.81 -2.51
CA ARG A 303 -8.78 -33.96 -3.26
C ARG A 303 -7.81 -33.57 -4.38
N PHE A 304 -8.02 -32.42 -5.03
CA PHE A 304 -7.20 -31.94 -6.13
C PHE A 304 -6.43 -30.69 -5.72
N ASN A 305 -5.13 -30.65 -5.99
CA ASN A 305 -4.25 -29.54 -5.64
C ASN A 305 -4.60 -28.23 -6.39
N ASN A 306 -5.22 -28.34 -7.57
CA ASN A 306 -5.66 -27.19 -8.38
C ASN A 306 -7.17 -26.91 -8.27
N CYS A 307 -7.82 -27.40 -7.20
CA CYS A 307 -9.24 -27.18 -6.96
C CYS A 307 -9.57 -25.68 -6.89
N CYS A 308 -10.47 -25.23 -7.76
CA CYS A 308 -11.01 -23.87 -7.73
C CYS A 308 -12.31 -23.78 -6.92
N HIS A 309 -12.71 -24.86 -6.23
CA HIS A 309 -13.86 -24.92 -5.31
C HIS A 309 -15.21 -24.59 -5.97
N VAL A 310 -15.36 -24.80 -7.27
CA VAL A 310 -16.60 -24.52 -8.04
C VAL A 310 -17.38 -25.83 -8.24
N ASN A 311 -16.90 -26.71 -9.11
CA ASN A 311 -17.60 -27.94 -9.51
C ASN A 311 -16.88 -29.22 -9.09
N GLU A 312 -15.69 -29.13 -8.50
CA GLU A 312 -14.88 -30.28 -8.17
C GLU A 312 -15.53 -31.16 -7.10
N PRO A 313 -15.51 -32.50 -7.28
CA PRO A 313 -16.02 -33.45 -6.29
C PRO A 313 -15.09 -33.48 -5.07
N ASP A 314 -15.64 -33.85 -3.91
CA ASP A 314 -14.91 -33.98 -2.65
C ASP A 314 -14.14 -32.70 -2.25
N CYS A 315 -14.74 -31.51 -2.53
CA CYS A 315 -14.14 -30.22 -2.23
C CYS A 315 -14.30 -29.89 -0.73
N ALA A 316 -13.17 -29.74 -0.04
CA ALA A 316 -13.15 -29.39 1.40
C ALA A 316 -13.75 -28.00 1.68
N VAL A 317 -13.57 -27.04 0.79
CA VAL A 317 -14.17 -25.69 0.91
C VAL A 317 -15.69 -25.77 0.84
N LYS A 318 -16.28 -26.45 -0.14
CA LYS A 318 -17.74 -26.61 -0.24
C LYS A 318 -18.33 -27.28 1.00
N LYS A 319 -17.67 -28.33 1.50
CA LYS A 319 -18.06 -28.98 2.75
C LYS A 319 -17.97 -28.04 3.95
N ALA A 320 -16.92 -27.21 4.03
CA ALA A 320 -16.78 -26.19 5.10
C ALA A 320 -17.87 -25.10 5.01
N VAL A 321 -18.34 -24.74 3.82
CA VAL A 321 -19.50 -23.84 3.64
C VAL A 321 -20.79 -24.51 4.12
N GLU A 322 -21.04 -25.77 3.75
CA GLU A 322 -22.21 -26.56 4.21
C GLU A 322 -22.23 -26.70 5.74
N GLU A 323 -21.07 -26.88 6.35
CA GLU A 323 -20.91 -26.98 7.81
C GLU A 323 -20.93 -25.60 8.52
N GLY A 324 -21.09 -24.49 7.79
CA GLY A 324 -21.08 -23.12 8.34
C GLY A 324 -19.73 -22.62 8.85
N LYS A 325 -18.61 -23.31 8.54
CA LYS A 325 -17.24 -22.90 8.90
C LYS A 325 -16.72 -21.80 8.01
N ILE A 326 -17.19 -21.75 6.77
CA ILE A 326 -16.98 -20.64 5.83
C ILE A 326 -18.34 -20.00 5.57
N SER A 327 -18.40 -18.66 5.65
CA SER A 327 -19.65 -17.93 5.41
C SER A 327 -20.13 -18.14 3.96
N ALA A 328 -21.41 -18.48 3.81
CA ALA A 328 -22.05 -18.63 2.50
C ALA A 328 -21.97 -17.33 1.67
N SER A 329 -22.14 -16.14 2.30
CA SER A 329 -22.04 -14.85 1.60
C SER A 329 -20.63 -14.61 1.02
N ARG A 330 -19.59 -14.95 1.78
CA ARG A 330 -18.21 -14.86 1.32
C ARG A 330 -17.91 -15.82 0.17
N TYR A 331 -18.38 -17.06 0.28
CA TYR A 331 -18.23 -18.04 -0.79
C TYR A 331 -18.99 -17.63 -2.06
N LEU A 332 -20.18 -17.07 -1.96
CA LEU A 332 -20.92 -16.54 -3.11
C LEU A 332 -20.18 -15.37 -3.77
N ASN A 333 -19.61 -14.46 -2.97
CA ASN A 333 -18.79 -13.38 -3.52
C ASN A 333 -17.49 -13.90 -4.16
N TYR A 334 -16.88 -14.95 -3.60
CA TYR A 334 -15.76 -15.65 -4.24
C TYR A 334 -16.13 -16.16 -5.63
N LEU A 335 -17.24 -16.89 -5.75
CA LEU A 335 -17.72 -17.40 -7.04
C LEU A 335 -18.01 -16.25 -8.02
N ALA A 336 -18.66 -15.20 -7.56
CA ALA A 336 -18.94 -14.02 -8.37
C ALA A 336 -17.68 -13.30 -8.86
N ILE A 337 -16.61 -13.28 -8.08
CA ILE A 337 -15.30 -12.73 -8.49
C ILE A 337 -14.64 -13.63 -9.54
N LEU A 338 -14.74 -14.97 -9.41
CA LEU A 338 -14.21 -15.91 -10.40
C LEU A 338 -14.91 -15.81 -11.76
N GLU A 339 -16.23 -15.54 -11.76
CA GLU A 339 -17.03 -15.41 -12.98
C GLU A 339 -16.84 -14.04 -13.65
N ALA A 340 -16.52 -13.00 -12.89
CA ALA A 340 -16.36 -11.64 -13.40
C ALA A 340 -15.15 -11.45 -14.33
N ASP A 341 -14.30 -12.46 -14.48
CA ASP A 341 -13.18 -12.44 -15.44
C ASP A 341 -13.67 -12.42 -16.91
N ASP A 342 -14.94 -12.80 -17.19
CA ASP A 342 -15.54 -12.80 -18.51
C ASP A 342 -16.54 -11.65 -18.76
N MET A 343 -16.96 -10.92 -17.72
CA MET A 343 -17.93 -9.81 -17.83
C MET A 343 -17.29 -8.47 -17.48
N LYS A 344 -17.39 -7.53 -18.41
CA LYS A 344 -17.02 -6.11 -18.21
C LYS A 344 -17.65 -5.59 -16.92
N LEU A 345 -16.80 -5.24 -15.96
CA LEU A 345 -17.06 -4.77 -14.60
C LEU A 345 -17.99 -3.54 -14.45
N ALA A 346 -18.79 -3.21 -15.47
CA ALA A 346 -19.67 -2.06 -15.51
C ALA A 346 -20.97 -2.22 -14.67
N ASP A 347 -21.43 -3.42 -14.35
CA ASP A 347 -22.79 -3.62 -13.85
C ASP A 347 -22.92 -3.89 -12.34
N TRP A 348 -21.80 -3.89 -11.60
CA TRP A 348 -21.81 -4.14 -10.13
C TRP A 348 -22.26 -2.95 -9.26
N GLN A 349 -22.68 -1.85 -9.87
CA GLN A 349 -23.28 -0.73 -9.14
C GLN A 349 -24.79 -0.95 -8.84
N LEU A 350 -25.40 -2.00 -9.36
CA LEU A 350 -26.84 -2.23 -9.30
C LEU A 350 -27.30 -3.41 -8.42
N LEU A 351 -26.39 -4.15 -7.79
CA LEU A 351 -26.71 -5.17 -6.80
C LEU A 351 -26.17 -4.76 -5.43
#